data_71a1189ba4bb14f8a1da9fe70d0ce794
#
_entry.id   71a1189ba4bb14f8a1da9fe70d0ce794
#
_cell.length_a   1.000
_cell.length_b   1.000
_cell.length_c   1.000
_cell.angle_alpha   90.00
_cell.angle_beta   90.00
_cell.angle_gamma   90.00
#
_symmetry.space_group_name_H-M   'P 1'
#
loop_
_entity.id
_entity.type
_entity.pdbx_description
1 polymer ?
#
loop_
_entity_poly.entity_id
_entity_poly.type
_entity_poly.pdbx_seq_one_letter_code
_entity_poly.pdbx_strand_id
1 'polypeptide(L)'
;NSNQDADGISIKVETNGKESTIKVPVTPVTDSLNVEITANDNTTIDENGEFKFDIKLTNNSDKEFTIINDFYVVIDEKFEAGENVKGELYLGNTKLELVDGKYKLPADYKLGDSLNLTYKSGEDRNGTVEIKVVALNKETGATNELSSAGSTTITVKPVVSSVIEVQKVQDGIEDQEMASAKLNVVKADPSEKFESVLIKVASGVAVYYNGGNSLAMNVGDGSWLVPVSGDGKTLPQIFFKGKEHFGGKVDFTATINAKDGEAKVTKELTG
;
A
#
# COMPACT_ATOMS: atom_id res chain seq x y z
N ASN A 1 -39.17 15.51 -11.54
CA ASN A 1 -39.06 15.79 -10.09
C ASN A 1 -39.19 17.30 -9.87
N SER A 2 -40.23 17.74 -9.23
CA SER A 2 -40.35 19.15 -8.84
C SER A 2 -40.56 19.22 -7.34
N ASN A 3 -39.47 19.40 -6.60
CA ASN A 3 -39.49 19.86 -5.22
C ASN A 3 -39.65 21.37 -5.13
N GLN A 4 -40.00 22.03 -6.25
CA GLN A 4 -39.99 23.49 -6.34
C GLN A 4 -41.09 24.17 -5.53
N ASP A 5 -42.08 23.43 -5.05
CA ASP A 5 -43.12 23.99 -4.21
C ASP A 5 -43.31 23.19 -2.93
N ALA A 6 -42.65 23.62 -1.84
CA ALA A 6 -42.96 23.14 -0.49
C ALA A 6 -44.45 23.23 -0.15
N ASP A 7 -45.18 24.06 -0.87
CA ASP A 7 -46.64 24.28 -0.77
C ASP A 7 -47.48 23.34 -1.68
N GLY A 8 -46.84 22.48 -2.48
CA GLY A 8 -47.53 21.60 -3.43
C GLY A 8 -47.97 22.30 -4.73
N ILE A 9 -48.64 21.53 -5.59
CA ILE A 9 -49.12 22.04 -6.86
C ILE A 9 -50.41 22.86 -6.63
N SER A 10 -50.40 24.12 -7.07
CA SER A 10 -51.57 24.97 -7.02
C SER A 10 -52.34 24.90 -8.33
N ILE A 11 -53.53 24.38 -8.27
CA ILE A 11 -54.45 24.30 -9.43
C ILE A 11 -55.47 25.41 -9.28
N LYS A 12 -55.44 26.39 -10.18
CA LYS A 12 -56.49 27.42 -10.28
C LYS A 12 -57.60 26.92 -11.17
N VAL A 13 -58.85 26.98 -10.64
CA VAL A 13 -60.06 26.65 -11.36
C VAL A 13 -60.91 27.93 -11.45
N GLU A 14 -61.22 28.34 -12.65
CA GLU A 14 -62.11 29.48 -12.89
C GLU A 14 -63.43 29.00 -13.45
N THR A 15 -64.53 29.43 -12.83
CA THR A 15 -65.90 29.12 -13.31
C THR A 15 -66.78 30.37 -13.08
N ASN A 16 -67.42 30.86 -14.13
CA ASN A 16 -68.26 32.02 -14.06
C ASN A 16 -67.66 33.26 -13.41
N GLY A 17 -66.40 33.55 -13.71
CA GLY A 17 -65.67 34.69 -13.13
C GLY A 17 -65.30 34.53 -11.65
N LYS A 18 -65.44 33.34 -11.07
CA LYS A 18 -64.98 33.00 -9.74
C LYS A 18 -63.79 32.09 -9.81
N GLU A 19 -62.68 32.49 -9.18
CA GLU A 19 -61.48 31.67 -9.05
C GLU A 19 -61.51 30.84 -7.75
N SER A 20 -61.10 29.61 -7.83
CA SER A 20 -60.79 28.74 -6.69
C SER A 20 -59.43 28.11 -6.89
N THR A 21 -58.63 28.01 -5.82
CA THR A 21 -57.30 27.39 -5.84
C THR A 21 -57.34 26.10 -5.03
N ILE A 22 -56.97 24.98 -5.66
CA ILE A 22 -56.79 23.71 -5.00
C ILE A 22 -55.30 23.50 -4.85
N LYS A 23 -54.82 23.26 -3.61
CA LYS A 23 -53.44 22.87 -3.34
C LYS A 23 -53.35 21.35 -3.23
N VAL A 24 -52.51 20.73 -4.06
CA VAL A 24 -52.21 19.30 -4.00
C VAL A 24 -50.82 19.14 -3.43
N PRO A 25 -50.69 18.58 -2.21
CA PRO A 25 -49.38 18.38 -1.59
C PRO A 25 -48.56 17.35 -2.39
N VAL A 26 -47.27 17.67 -2.61
CA VAL A 26 -46.32 16.75 -3.21
C VAL A 26 -45.27 16.46 -2.14
N THR A 27 -45.12 15.20 -1.76
CA THR A 27 -44.13 14.78 -0.79
C THR A 27 -42.81 14.50 -1.52
N PRO A 28 -41.70 15.16 -1.17
CA PRO A 28 -40.41 14.87 -1.76
C PRO A 28 -39.91 13.48 -1.33
N VAL A 29 -39.18 12.84 -2.24
CA VAL A 29 -38.58 11.52 -2.04
C VAL A 29 -37.09 11.64 -2.37
N THR A 30 -36.25 11.24 -1.47
CA THR A 30 -34.80 11.28 -1.67
C THR A 30 -34.38 10.38 -2.83
N ASP A 31 -33.65 10.95 -3.77
CA ASP A 31 -33.02 10.23 -4.88
C ASP A 31 -31.60 9.74 -4.50
N SER A 32 -31.17 8.64 -5.12
CA SER A 32 -29.82 8.14 -4.97
C SER A 32 -28.78 9.05 -5.63
N LEU A 33 -27.60 9.13 -5.03
CA LEU A 33 -26.46 9.79 -5.64
C LEU A 33 -25.70 8.84 -6.56
N ASN A 34 -25.11 9.39 -7.61
CA ASN A 34 -24.06 8.73 -8.34
C ASN A 34 -22.73 9.04 -7.64
N VAL A 35 -22.02 7.99 -7.20
CA VAL A 35 -20.70 8.07 -6.57
C VAL A 35 -19.67 7.69 -7.61
N GLU A 36 -18.94 8.67 -8.11
CA GLU A 36 -17.90 8.49 -9.10
C GLU A 36 -16.53 8.51 -8.41
N ILE A 37 -15.72 7.49 -8.69
CA ILE A 37 -14.31 7.40 -8.25
C ILE A 37 -13.47 7.33 -9.51
N THR A 38 -12.65 8.34 -9.74
CA THR A 38 -11.78 8.42 -10.91
C THR A 38 -10.34 8.25 -10.48
N ALA A 39 -9.67 7.19 -10.95
CA ALA A 39 -8.25 7.01 -10.75
C ALA A 39 -7.48 8.04 -11.59
N ASN A 40 -6.58 8.79 -10.95
CA ASN A 40 -5.71 9.75 -11.64
C ASN A 40 -4.45 9.08 -12.18
N ASP A 41 -4.10 7.92 -11.61
CA ASP A 41 -2.95 7.11 -11.95
C ASP A 41 -3.37 5.65 -12.24
N ASN A 42 -2.37 4.80 -12.46
CA ASN A 42 -2.59 3.38 -12.63
C ASN A 42 -3.17 2.76 -11.33
N THR A 43 -4.11 1.82 -11.46
CA THR A 43 -4.66 1.04 -10.33
C THR A 43 -3.67 0.02 -9.75
N THR A 44 -2.43 0.08 -10.15
CA THR A 44 -1.33 -0.74 -9.64
C THR A 44 -0.21 0.18 -9.18
N ILE A 45 0.15 0.06 -7.91
CA ILE A 45 1.26 0.78 -7.28
C ILE A 45 2.26 -0.20 -6.68
N ASP A 46 3.47 0.24 -6.43
CA ASP A 46 4.42 -0.51 -5.62
C ASP A 46 4.10 -0.32 -4.12
N GLU A 47 4.54 -1.24 -3.26
CA GLU A 47 4.49 -1.01 -1.82
C GLU A 47 5.28 0.25 -1.45
N ASN A 48 4.90 0.92 -0.36
CA ASN A 48 5.35 2.27 -0.02
C ASN A 48 4.97 3.33 -1.07
N GLY A 49 4.13 2.98 -2.05
CA GLY A 49 3.66 3.87 -3.10
C GLY A 49 2.40 4.63 -2.76
N GLU A 50 2.00 5.51 -3.67
CA GLU A 50 0.82 6.35 -3.56
C GLU A 50 -0.16 6.07 -4.70
N PHE A 51 -1.46 6.03 -4.38
CA PHE A 51 -2.54 6.02 -5.36
C PHE A 51 -3.38 7.28 -5.22
N LYS A 52 -3.49 8.04 -6.31
CA LYS A 52 -4.26 9.29 -6.37
C LYS A 52 -5.56 9.07 -7.11
N PHE A 53 -6.64 9.58 -6.56
CA PHE A 53 -7.97 9.46 -7.12
C PHE A 53 -8.86 10.62 -6.72
N ASP A 54 -9.85 10.87 -7.55
CA ASP A 54 -10.87 11.88 -7.33
C ASP A 54 -12.20 11.23 -6.98
N ILE A 55 -12.91 11.84 -6.06
CA ILE A 55 -14.29 11.49 -5.73
C ILE A 55 -15.21 12.63 -6.14
N LYS A 56 -16.32 12.26 -6.79
CA LYS A 56 -17.38 13.20 -7.14
C LYS A 56 -18.74 12.57 -6.89
N LEU A 57 -19.59 13.30 -6.17
CA LEU A 57 -21.00 12.95 -5.98
C LEU A 57 -21.85 13.80 -6.94
N THR A 58 -22.74 13.15 -7.66
CA THR A 58 -23.68 13.84 -8.54
C THR A 58 -25.10 13.33 -8.31
N ASN A 59 -26.05 14.24 -8.50
CA ASN A 59 -27.48 13.93 -8.56
C ASN A 59 -28.01 14.48 -9.89
N ASN A 60 -28.74 13.67 -10.63
CA ASN A 60 -29.21 14.04 -11.97
C ASN A 60 -30.48 14.88 -11.95
N SER A 61 -31.19 14.97 -10.81
CA SER A 61 -32.51 15.58 -10.77
C SER A 61 -32.66 16.79 -9.84
N ASP A 62 -32.20 16.72 -8.59
CA ASP A 62 -32.57 17.70 -7.56
C ASP A 62 -31.37 18.17 -6.73
N LYS A 63 -30.33 18.62 -7.43
CA LYS A 63 -29.05 19.06 -6.84
C LYS A 63 -29.21 20.11 -5.73
N GLU A 64 -30.17 21.00 -5.88
CA GLU A 64 -30.38 22.17 -4.99
C GLU A 64 -30.99 21.78 -3.64
N PHE A 65 -31.68 20.63 -3.60
CA PHE A 65 -32.42 20.19 -2.42
C PHE A 65 -31.76 19.04 -1.67
N THR A 66 -30.65 18.51 -2.20
CA THR A 66 -29.96 17.36 -1.61
C THR A 66 -29.00 17.79 -0.50
N ILE A 67 -29.18 17.22 0.68
CA ILE A 67 -28.31 17.39 1.85
C ILE A 67 -27.49 16.13 2.02
N ILE A 68 -26.18 16.26 2.15
CA ILE A 68 -25.28 15.15 2.50
C ILE A 68 -25.18 15.09 4.03
N ASN A 69 -25.70 14.01 4.62
CA ASN A 69 -25.72 13.81 6.07
C ASN A 69 -24.45 13.13 6.59
N ASP A 70 -23.89 12.21 5.81
CA ASP A 70 -22.61 11.57 6.13
C ASP A 70 -21.86 11.25 4.83
N PHE A 71 -20.53 11.45 4.84
CA PHE A 71 -19.68 11.21 3.69
C PHE A 71 -18.33 10.70 4.17
N TYR A 72 -17.98 9.48 3.75
CA TYR A 72 -16.77 8.81 4.23
C TYR A 72 -16.20 7.80 3.26
N VAL A 73 -14.94 7.45 3.50
CA VAL A 73 -14.22 6.38 2.81
C VAL A 73 -13.97 5.23 3.77
N VAL A 74 -14.17 4.00 3.29
CA VAL A 74 -13.73 2.76 3.95
C VAL A 74 -12.65 2.13 3.10
N ILE A 75 -11.55 1.73 3.72
CA ILE A 75 -10.44 1.04 3.06
C ILE A 75 -10.36 -0.38 3.65
N ASP A 76 -10.48 -1.37 2.76
CA ASP A 76 -10.31 -2.79 3.09
C ASP A 76 -9.03 -3.31 2.43
N GLU A 77 -8.03 -3.59 3.27
CA GLU A 77 -6.69 -4.02 2.85
C GLU A 77 -6.59 -5.53 3.04
N LYS A 78 -6.27 -6.25 1.95
CA LYS A 78 -6.03 -7.69 1.91
C LYS A 78 -4.58 -7.93 1.54
N PHE A 79 -3.70 -7.88 2.54
CA PHE A 79 -2.27 -8.09 2.39
C PHE A 79 -1.84 -9.51 2.78
N GLU A 80 -0.82 -10.04 2.09
CA GLU A 80 -0.44 -11.45 2.21
C GLU A 80 0.29 -11.81 3.51
N ALA A 81 0.98 -10.88 4.15
CA ALA A 81 1.67 -11.14 5.42
C ALA A 81 2.03 -9.86 6.17
N GLY A 82 2.13 -9.97 7.49
CA GLY A 82 2.78 -9.06 8.39
C GLY A 82 1.84 -8.23 9.27
N GLU A 83 2.39 -7.30 10.03
CA GLU A 83 1.71 -6.54 11.08
C GLU A 83 0.63 -5.59 10.56
N ASN A 84 -0.28 -5.16 11.43
CA ASN A 84 -1.44 -4.31 11.16
C ASN A 84 -1.09 -2.84 10.87
N VAL A 85 -0.03 -2.57 10.11
CA VAL A 85 0.26 -1.20 9.65
C VAL A 85 -0.67 -0.92 8.48
N LYS A 86 -1.77 -0.22 8.75
CA LYS A 86 -2.71 0.21 7.73
C LYS A 86 -2.12 1.33 6.90
N GLY A 87 -2.50 1.37 5.64
CA GLY A 87 -2.23 2.51 4.78
C GLY A 87 -2.93 3.77 5.29
N GLU A 88 -2.54 4.88 4.76
CA GLU A 88 -2.99 6.20 5.16
C GLU A 88 -3.77 6.88 4.04
N LEU A 89 -4.83 7.61 4.40
CA LEU A 89 -5.62 8.39 3.44
C LEU A 89 -5.42 9.88 3.69
N TYR A 90 -5.21 10.63 2.61
CA TYR A 90 -5.03 12.08 2.63
C TYR A 90 -6.08 12.76 1.76
N LEU A 91 -6.55 13.91 2.20
CA LEU A 91 -7.30 14.87 1.40
C LEU A 91 -6.37 16.05 1.08
N GLY A 92 -5.95 16.16 -0.17
CA GLY A 92 -4.84 17.03 -0.54
C GLY A 92 -3.58 16.68 0.27
N ASN A 93 -3.11 17.62 1.10
CA ASN A 93 -1.95 17.41 1.98
C ASN A 93 -2.31 17.06 3.43
N THR A 94 -3.59 16.94 3.74
CA THR A 94 -4.07 16.69 5.10
C THR A 94 -4.36 15.21 5.29
N LYS A 95 -3.68 14.57 6.24
CA LYS A 95 -3.96 13.19 6.63
C LYS A 95 -5.33 13.12 7.29
N LEU A 96 -6.17 12.21 6.84
CA LEU A 96 -7.46 11.92 7.44
C LEU A 96 -7.31 10.94 8.60
N GLU A 97 -8.08 11.17 9.65
CA GLU A 97 -8.11 10.28 10.81
C GLU A 97 -9.10 9.13 10.57
N LEU A 98 -8.67 7.91 10.95
CA LEU A 98 -9.52 6.73 10.92
C LEU A 98 -10.32 6.67 12.23
N VAL A 99 -11.63 6.89 12.17
CA VAL A 99 -12.55 6.81 13.30
C VAL A 99 -13.61 5.75 13.01
N ASP A 100 -13.73 4.75 13.88
CA ASP A 100 -14.68 3.64 13.74
C ASP A 100 -14.63 2.94 12.37
N GLY A 101 -13.42 2.78 11.81
CA GLY A 101 -13.20 2.14 10.51
C GLY A 101 -13.54 3.02 9.30
N LYS A 102 -13.75 4.32 9.49
CA LYS A 102 -14.15 5.27 8.45
C LYS A 102 -13.24 6.49 8.44
N TYR A 103 -12.89 6.95 7.24
CA TYR A 103 -12.24 8.24 7.02
C TYR A 103 -13.32 9.25 6.64
N LYS A 104 -13.66 10.16 7.56
CA LYS A 104 -14.67 11.19 7.33
C LYS A 104 -14.19 12.22 6.31
N LEU A 105 -15.04 12.53 5.35
CA LEU A 105 -14.83 13.59 4.36
C LEU A 105 -15.49 14.90 4.82
N PRO A 106 -15.15 16.06 4.20
CA PRO A 106 -15.67 17.34 4.63
C PRO A 106 -17.20 17.39 4.66
N ALA A 107 -17.76 17.88 5.78
CA ALA A 107 -19.21 18.02 5.96
C ALA A 107 -19.82 19.15 5.10
N ASP A 108 -18.98 20.06 4.63
CA ASP A 108 -19.37 21.20 3.77
C ASP A 108 -19.22 20.88 2.26
N TYR A 109 -19.02 19.60 1.93
CA TYR A 109 -18.93 19.15 0.54
C TYR A 109 -20.19 19.54 -0.24
N LYS A 110 -19.99 20.08 -1.44
CA LYS A 110 -21.06 20.44 -2.36
C LYS A 110 -21.15 19.47 -3.52
N LEU A 111 -22.37 19.04 -3.83
CA LEU A 111 -22.62 18.16 -4.96
C LEU A 111 -22.03 18.71 -6.26
N GLY A 112 -21.27 17.86 -6.93
CA GLY A 112 -20.57 18.20 -8.16
C GLY A 112 -19.15 18.72 -7.98
N ASP A 113 -18.71 19.02 -6.75
CA ASP A 113 -17.31 19.30 -6.48
C ASP A 113 -16.48 18.02 -6.59
N SER A 114 -15.21 18.15 -6.88
CA SER A 114 -14.24 17.04 -6.88
C SER A 114 -13.35 17.11 -5.66
N LEU A 115 -13.19 16.00 -4.95
CA LEU A 115 -12.23 15.85 -3.85
C LEU A 115 -11.05 15.02 -4.32
N ASN A 116 -9.85 15.59 -4.23
CA ASN A 116 -8.61 14.88 -4.53
C ASN A 116 -8.12 14.13 -3.31
N LEU A 117 -8.02 12.81 -3.40
CA LEU A 117 -7.51 11.96 -2.33
C LEU A 117 -6.25 11.24 -2.76
N THR A 118 -5.42 10.93 -1.78
CA THR A 118 -4.22 10.11 -1.95
C THR A 118 -4.24 9.02 -0.89
N TYR A 119 -4.27 7.76 -1.34
CA TYR A 119 -3.99 6.61 -0.50
C TYR A 119 -2.49 6.32 -0.57
N LYS A 120 -1.85 6.16 0.59
CA LYS A 120 -0.47 5.68 0.73
C LYS A 120 -0.50 4.29 1.30
N SER A 121 0.10 3.34 0.60
CA SER A 121 0.19 1.98 1.12
C SER A 121 1.03 1.94 2.40
N GLY A 122 0.71 1.00 3.30
CA GLY A 122 1.54 0.74 4.46
C GLY A 122 2.95 0.30 4.07
N GLU A 123 3.91 0.50 4.96
CA GLU A 123 5.30 0.11 4.75
C GLU A 123 5.42 -1.41 4.58
N ASP A 124 6.18 -1.83 3.55
CA ASP A 124 6.49 -3.23 3.25
C ASP A 124 5.23 -4.13 3.18
N ARG A 125 4.19 -3.68 2.44
CA ARG A 125 2.88 -4.33 2.31
C ARG A 125 2.45 -4.47 0.87
N ASN A 126 2.13 -5.69 0.47
CA ASN A 126 1.66 -6.00 -0.88
C ASN A 126 0.34 -6.80 -0.83
N GLY A 127 -0.47 -6.66 -1.87
CA GLY A 127 -1.76 -7.31 -1.98
C GLY A 127 -2.80 -6.44 -2.68
N THR A 128 -4.06 -6.57 -2.29
CA THR A 128 -5.17 -5.78 -2.86
C THR A 128 -5.79 -4.86 -1.83
N VAL A 129 -6.19 -3.68 -2.28
CA VAL A 129 -6.88 -2.69 -1.45
C VAL A 129 -8.18 -2.29 -2.13
N GLU A 130 -9.30 -2.48 -1.48
CA GLU A 130 -10.59 -1.97 -1.90
C GLU A 130 -10.86 -0.62 -1.21
N ILE A 131 -11.08 0.41 -2.01
CA ILE A 131 -11.46 1.75 -1.56
C ILE A 131 -12.93 1.93 -1.86
N LYS A 132 -13.76 2.05 -0.81
CA LYS A 132 -15.20 2.24 -0.91
C LYS A 132 -15.59 3.60 -0.38
N VAL A 133 -16.30 4.35 -1.20
CA VAL A 133 -16.85 5.66 -0.86
C VAL A 133 -18.34 5.50 -0.56
N VAL A 134 -18.80 6.06 0.53
CA VAL A 134 -20.21 6.00 0.95
C VAL A 134 -20.69 7.42 1.27
N ALA A 135 -21.85 7.77 0.73
CA ALA A 135 -22.55 9.01 1.04
C ALA A 135 -23.98 8.71 1.47
N LEU A 136 -24.38 9.27 2.61
CA LEU A 136 -25.77 9.29 3.04
C LEU A 136 -26.37 10.65 2.69
N ASN A 137 -27.47 10.63 2.00
CA ASN A 137 -28.14 11.86 1.57
C ASN A 137 -29.62 11.84 1.86
N LYS A 138 -30.15 13.04 1.98
CA LYS A 138 -31.58 13.29 2.16
C LYS A 138 -31.98 14.55 1.40
N GLU A 139 -33.15 14.52 0.76
CA GLU A 139 -33.72 15.73 0.20
C GLU A 139 -34.44 16.54 1.24
N THR A 140 -34.43 17.86 1.06
CA THR A 140 -35.16 18.80 1.92
C THR A 140 -36.66 18.48 1.86
N GLY A 141 -37.26 18.23 3.04
CA GLY A 141 -38.66 17.86 3.16
C GLY A 141 -38.98 16.37 2.96
N ALA A 142 -38.04 15.57 2.49
CA ALA A 142 -38.23 14.11 2.39
C ALA A 142 -38.21 13.46 3.77
N THR A 143 -38.88 12.33 3.92
CA THR A 143 -38.89 11.53 5.15
C THR A 143 -37.86 10.40 5.13
N ASN A 144 -37.40 9.98 3.97
CA ASN A 144 -36.41 8.93 3.76
C ASN A 144 -35.00 9.48 3.58
N GLU A 145 -34.01 8.71 4.01
CA GLU A 145 -32.59 8.89 3.75
C GLU A 145 -32.10 7.74 2.89
N LEU A 146 -31.17 8.01 1.99
CA LEU A 146 -30.56 6.99 1.13
C LEU A 146 -29.07 6.93 1.32
N SER A 147 -28.53 5.72 1.20
CA SER A 147 -27.10 5.46 1.14
C SER A 147 -26.70 5.10 -0.29
N SER A 148 -25.75 5.85 -0.83
CA SER A 148 -25.12 5.61 -2.13
C SER A 148 -23.66 5.26 -1.95
N ALA A 149 -23.15 4.32 -2.74
CA ALA A 149 -21.76 3.91 -2.65
C ALA A 149 -21.14 3.63 -4.01
N GLY A 150 -19.84 3.88 -4.12
CA GLY A 150 -18.97 3.46 -5.20
C GLY A 150 -17.71 2.81 -4.66
N SER A 151 -17.04 1.96 -5.42
CA SER A 151 -15.77 1.36 -5.03
C SER A 151 -14.79 1.25 -6.19
N THR A 152 -13.51 1.21 -5.84
CA THR A 152 -12.41 0.87 -6.75
C THR A 152 -11.44 -0.07 -6.04
N THR A 153 -10.75 -0.91 -6.80
CA THR A 153 -9.74 -1.83 -6.26
C THR A 153 -8.40 -1.50 -6.88
N ILE A 154 -7.37 -1.43 -6.06
CA ILE A 154 -5.99 -1.26 -6.48
C ILE A 154 -5.16 -2.48 -6.07
N THR A 155 -4.10 -2.74 -6.82
CA THR A 155 -3.09 -3.75 -6.51
C THR A 155 -1.81 -3.06 -6.03
N VAL A 156 -1.33 -3.47 -4.86
CA VAL A 156 -0.03 -3.06 -4.32
C VAL A 156 0.96 -4.19 -4.58
N LYS A 157 1.98 -3.92 -5.40
CA LYS A 157 3.00 -4.89 -5.78
C LYS A 157 4.14 -4.96 -4.77
N PRO A 158 4.68 -6.17 -4.51
CA PRO A 158 5.86 -6.34 -3.69
C PRO A 158 7.11 -5.72 -4.32
N VAL A 159 7.99 -5.20 -3.48
CA VAL A 159 9.31 -4.66 -3.86
C VAL A 159 10.36 -5.14 -2.87
N VAL A 160 11.47 -5.69 -3.35
CA VAL A 160 12.59 -6.11 -2.50
C VAL A 160 13.28 -4.87 -1.92
N SER A 161 13.02 -4.54 -0.66
CA SER A 161 13.40 -3.28 -0.01
C SER A 161 14.44 -3.41 1.11
N SER A 162 14.78 -4.63 1.58
CA SER A 162 15.80 -4.85 2.63
C SER A 162 17.12 -4.16 2.34
N VAL A 163 17.70 -3.55 3.36
CA VAL A 163 19.05 -2.96 3.30
C VAL A 163 20.04 -3.90 3.98
N ILE A 164 21.10 -4.25 3.28
CA ILE A 164 22.13 -5.18 3.75
C ILE A 164 23.48 -4.48 3.71
N GLU A 165 24.26 -4.64 4.76
CA GLU A 165 25.62 -4.11 4.88
C GLU A 165 26.61 -5.22 5.22
N VAL A 166 27.84 -5.06 4.75
CA VAL A 166 28.95 -5.92 5.14
C VAL A 166 29.59 -5.39 6.41
N GLN A 167 29.64 -6.21 7.44
CA GLN A 167 30.32 -5.91 8.69
C GLN A 167 31.50 -6.87 8.91
N LYS A 168 32.71 -6.35 8.99
CA LYS A 168 33.87 -7.14 9.46
C LYS A 168 33.62 -7.57 10.90
N VAL A 169 33.84 -8.84 11.20
CA VAL A 169 33.68 -9.41 12.55
C VAL A 169 35.00 -9.72 13.17
N GLN A 170 35.93 -10.36 12.44
CA GLN A 170 37.20 -10.83 12.98
C GLN A 170 38.29 -10.82 11.91
N ASP A 171 39.49 -10.43 12.30
CA ASP A 171 40.70 -10.67 11.51
C ASP A 171 41.12 -12.13 11.61
N GLY A 172 41.68 -12.68 10.55
CA GLY A 172 42.29 -14.00 10.56
C GLY A 172 43.73 -13.96 11.04
N ILE A 173 44.21 -15.11 11.47
CA ILE A 173 45.61 -15.35 11.75
C ILE A 173 46.09 -16.47 10.81
N GLU A 174 47.19 -16.21 10.10
CA GLU A 174 47.79 -17.18 9.17
C GLU A 174 47.90 -18.57 9.81
N ASP A 175 47.40 -19.58 9.09
CA ASP A 175 47.39 -21.00 9.47
C ASP A 175 46.65 -21.35 10.79
N GLN A 176 46.06 -20.38 11.49
CA GLN A 176 45.43 -20.55 12.80
C GLN A 176 43.94 -20.20 12.81
N GLU A 177 43.58 -18.94 12.51
CA GLU A 177 42.22 -18.43 12.65
C GLU A 177 41.69 -17.90 11.33
N MET A 178 40.41 -18.15 11.07
CA MET A 178 39.71 -17.63 9.88
C MET A 178 39.30 -16.18 10.10
N ALA A 179 39.51 -15.34 9.09
CA ALA A 179 38.85 -14.04 9.03
C ALA A 179 37.36 -14.22 8.87
N SER A 180 36.53 -13.29 9.34
CA SER A 180 35.11 -13.39 9.15
C SER A 180 34.41 -12.04 8.95
N ALA A 181 33.33 -12.08 8.16
CA ALA A 181 32.43 -10.98 7.92
C ALA A 181 30.98 -11.42 8.09
N LYS A 182 30.12 -10.50 8.49
CA LYS A 182 28.67 -10.69 8.60
C LYS A 182 27.97 -9.87 7.52
N LEU A 183 27.01 -10.51 6.84
CA LEU A 183 26.04 -9.83 6.00
C LEU A 183 24.88 -9.39 6.91
N ASN A 184 24.90 -8.14 7.32
CA ASN A 184 23.97 -7.60 8.31
C ASN A 184 22.77 -6.98 7.64
N VAL A 185 21.56 -7.46 7.93
CA VAL A 185 20.31 -6.85 7.47
C VAL A 185 20.01 -5.67 8.39
N VAL A 186 20.23 -4.44 7.88
CA VAL A 186 20.05 -3.19 8.64
C VAL A 186 18.60 -2.76 8.65
N LYS A 187 17.92 -2.91 7.50
CA LYS A 187 16.47 -2.78 7.38
C LYS A 187 15.94 -4.09 6.83
N ALA A 188 15.01 -4.71 7.55
CA ALA A 188 14.35 -5.93 7.15
C ALA A 188 12.98 -5.61 6.55
N ASP A 189 12.64 -6.31 5.49
CA ASP A 189 11.30 -6.37 4.97
C ASP A 189 10.65 -7.69 5.44
N PRO A 190 9.52 -7.65 6.15
CA PRO A 190 8.90 -8.86 6.71
C PRO A 190 8.43 -9.88 5.69
N SER A 191 8.07 -9.47 4.47
CA SER A 191 7.63 -10.35 3.37
C SER A 191 8.79 -10.93 2.57
N GLU A 192 9.94 -10.22 2.52
CA GLU A 192 11.12 -10.59 1.77
C GLU A 192 11.79 -11.87 2.29
N LYS A 193 12.33 -12.66 1.36
CA LYS A 193 13.15 -13.85 1.65
C LYS A 193 14.43 -13.83 0.85
N PHE A 194 15.52 -14.13 1.52
CA PHE A 194 16.79 -14.40 0.85
C PHE A 194 16.80 -15.82 0.31
N GLU A 195 17.16 -15.99 -0.96
CA GLU A 195 17.16 -17.30 -1.64
C GLU A 195 18.56 -17.91 -1.67
N SER A 196 19.59 -17.09 -1.90
CA SER A 196 20.97 -17.56 -1.98
C SER A 196 21.99 -16.44 -1.73
N VAL A 197 23.16 -16.84 -1.30
CA VAL A 197 24.34 -15.97 -1.15
C VAL A 197 25.49 -16.60 -1.94
N LEU A 198 26.04 -15.87 -2.91
CA LEU A 198 27.21 -16.25 -3.66
C LEU A 198 28.37 -15.34 -3.22
N ILE A 199 29.45 -15.92 -2.71
CA ILE A 199 30.66 -15.21 -2.31
C ILE A 199 31.75 -15.44 -3.34
N LYS A 200 32.26 -14.37 -3.93
CA LYS A 200 33.40 -14.42 -4.84
C LYS A 200 34.65 -13.89 -4.14
N VAL A 201 35.69 -14.69 -4.12
CA VAL A 201 36.98 -14.39 -3.51
C VAL A 201 38.13 -14.69 -4.47
N ALA A 202 39.32 -14.17 -4.12
CA ALA A 202 40.54 -14.47 -4.85
C ALA A 202 40.86 -15.96 -4.82
N SER A 203 41.62 -16.44 -5.81
CA SER A 203 42.12 -17.81 -5.86
C SER A 203 42.95 -18.15 -4.62
N GLY A 204 42.76 -19.32 -4.07
CA GLY A 204 43.50 -19.79 -2.86
C GLY A 204 42.81 -19.43 -1.54
N VAL A 205 41.61 -18.84 -1.57
CA VAL A 205 40.77 -18.61 -0.40
C VAL A 205 39.58 -19.53 -0.45
N ALA A 206 39.30 -20.25 0.61
CA ALA A 206 38.10 -21.06 0.79
C ALA A 206 37.10 -20.33 1.68
N VAL A 207 35.81 -20.52 1.41
CA VAL A 207 34.68 -19.88 2.12
C VAL A 207 33.96 -20.92 2.97
N TYR A 208 33.77 -20.56 4.24
CA TYR A 208 33.05 -21.36 5.23
C TYR A 208 31.88 -20.58 5.82
N TYR A 209 30.95 -21.30 6.44
CA TYR A 209 29.81 -20.77 7.17
C TYR A 209 29.55 -21.60 8.43
N ASN A 210 28.45 -21.38 9.14
CA ASN A 210 28.10 -22.12 10.36
C ASN A 210 29.25 -22.10 11.43
N GLY A 211 29.66 -20.88 11.79
CA GLY A 211 30.76 -20.72 12.76
C GLY A 211 32.13 -21.19 12.26
N GLY A 212 32.34 -21.26 10.94
CA GLY A 212 33.56 -21.76 10.32
C GLY A 212 33.63 -23.29 10.18
N ASN A 213 32.58 -24.01 10.59
CA ASN A 213 32.59 -25.48 10.61
C ASN A 213 32.14 -26.15 9.29
N SER A 214 31.53 -25.41 8.40
CA SER A 214 30.99 -25.94 7.15
C SER A 214 31.60 -25.24 5.94
N LEU A 215 32.21 -26.03 5.04
CA LEU A 215 32.75 -25.53 3.77
C LEU A 215 31.59 -25.19 2.83
N ALA A 216 31.58 -24.01 2.23
CA ALA A 216 30.62 -23.62 1.23
C ALA A 216 30.83 -24.43 -0.07
N MET A 217 29.82 -24.49 -0.91
CA MET A 217 29.90 -25.21 -2.18
C MET A 217 30.67 -24.37 -3.21
N ASN A 218 31.82 -24.85 -3.66
CA ASN A 218 32.55 -24.20 -4.75
C ASN A 218 31.81 -24.39 -6.08
N VAL A 219 31.48 -23.29 -6.74
CA VAL A 219 30.77 -23.30 -8.03
C VAL A 219 31.65 -22.84 -9.21
N GLY A 220 32.95 -22.68 -8.97
CA GLY A 220 33.93 -22.27 -9.97
C GLY A 220 34.31 -20.79 -9.90
N ASP A 221 35.34 -20.40 -10.61
CA ASP A 221 35.82 -19.00 -10.75
C ASP A 221 36.01 -18.21 -9.44
N GLY A 222 36.41 -18.91 -8.35
CA GLY A 222 36.53 -18.31 -7.03
C GLY A 222 35.20 -18.01 -6.34
N SER A 223 34.10 -18.54 -6.88
CA SER A 223 32.75 -18.35 -6.37
C SER A 223 32.30 -19.51 -5.49
N TRP A 224 31.62 -19.18 -4.39
CA TRP A 224 31.19 -20.12 -3.36
C TRP A 224 29.73 -19.86 -3.01
N LEU A 225 28.88 -20.87 -3.15
CA LEU A 225 27.48 -20.80 -2.76
C LEU A 225 27.35 -21.12 -1.25
N VAL A 226 26.82 -20.17 -0.51
CA VAL A 226 26.55 -20.28 0.92
C VAL A 226 25.04 -20.38 1.13
N PRO A 227 24.55 -21.40 1.86
CA PRO A 227 23.13 -21.53 2.14
C PRO A 227 22.65 -20.42 3.09
N VAL A 228 21.42 -19.95 2.87
CA VAL A 228 20.70 -19.07 3.80
C VAL A 228 19.94 -19.92 4.82
N SER A 229 19.41 -19.28 5.88
CA SER A 229 18.53 -19.96 6.85
C SER A 229 17.31 -20.57 6.16
N GLY A 230 16.74 -21.64 6.73
CA GLY A 230 15.60 -22.34 6.12
C GLY A 230 14.33 -21.48 5.98
N ASP A 231 14.19 -20.43 6.77
CA ASP A 231 13.11 -19.44 6.68
C ASP A 231 13.38 -18.31 5.66
N GLY A 232 14.64 -18.23 5.16
CA GLY A 232 15.08 -17.17 4.25
C GLY A 232 15.21 -15.79 4.89
N LYS A 233 15.15 -15.67 6.21
CA LYS A 233 15.15 -14.35 6.90
C LYS A 233 16.50 -13.93 7.40
N THR A 234 17.43 -14.87 7.55
CA THR A 234 18.74 -14.61 8.15
C THR A 234 19.85 -14.92 7.15
N LEU A 235 20.74 -13.95 6.96
CA LEU A 235 21.95 -14.13 6.17
C LEU A 235 23.08 -14.73 7.02
N PRO A 236 23.91 -15.61 6.43
CA PRO A 236 24.98 -16.28 7.14
C PRO A 236 26.15 -15.35 7.47
N GLN A 237 26.86 -15.64 8.57
CA GLN A 237 28.20 -15.13 8.77
C GLN A 237 29.17 -15.96 7.91
N ILE A 238 30.09 -15.28 7.24
CA ILE A 238 31.02 -15.83 6.27
C ILE A 238 32.40 -15.88 6.92
N PHE A 239 33.10 -16.99 6.73
CA PHE A 239 34.45 -17.20 7.20
C PHE A 239 35.36 -17.49 6.01
N PHE A 240 36.59 -16.94 6.08
CA PHE A 240 37.58 -17.02 5.01
C PHE A 240 38.81 -17.74 5.51
N LYS A 241 39.23 -18.80 4.82
CA LYS A 241 40.47 -19.54 5.08
C LYS A 241 41.38 -19.47 3.86
N GLY A 242 42.51 -18.81 4.00
CA GLY A 242 43.57 -18.85 2.99
C GLY A 242 44.18 -20.25 2.87
N LYS A 243 44.88 -20.52 1.77
CA LYS A 243 45.79 -21.66 1.68
C LYS A 243 46.94 -21.49 2.68
N GLU A 244 47.69 -22.55 2.91
CA GLU A 244 48.89 -22.54 3.77
C GLU A 244 49.83 -21.36 3.43
N HIS A 245 50.29 -20.66 4.45
CA HIS A 245 51.13 -19.45 4.36
C HIS A 245 50.50 -18.27 3.60
N PHE A 246 49.16 -18.19 3.64
CA PHE A 246 48.47 -17.04 3.07
C PHE A 246 48.42 -15.88 4.06
N GLY A 247 49.26 -14.86 3.82
CA GLY A 247 49.21 -13.59 4.52
C GLY A 247 48.70 -12.49 3.61
N GLY A 248 47.84 -11.62 4.12
CA GLY A 248 47.33 -10.49 3.35
C GLY A 248 45.82 -10.21 3.55
N LYS A 249 45.31 -9.29 2.74
CA LYS A 249 43.90 -8.89 2.77
C LYS A 249 43.05 -9.86 1.91
N VAL A 250 41.88 -10.21 2.39
CA VAL A 250 40.87 -10.92 1.64
C VAL A 250 39.76 -9.93 1.24
N ASP A 251 39.74 -9.55 0.01
CA ASP A 251 38.61 -8.80 -0.57
C ASP A 251 37.60 -9.80 -1.18
N PHE A 252 36.32 -9.53 -1.02
CA PHE A 252 35.27 -10.37 -1.56
C PHE A 252 34.10 -9.56 -2.11
N THR A 253 33.34 -10.18 -3.01
CA THR A 253 32.02 -9.70 -3.44
C THR A 253 30.97 -10.69 -2.98
N ALA A 254 29.91 -10.22 -2.34
CA ALA A 254 28.74 -11.00 -1.98
C ALA A 254 27.58 -10.63 -2.92
N THR A 255 27.09 -11.62 -3.66
CA THR A 255 25.90 -11.50 -4.49
C THR A 255 24.76 -12.21 -3.78
N ILE A 256 23.71 -11.45 -3.40
CA ILE A 256 22.59 -11.92 -2.61
C ILE A 256 21.33 -11.86 -3.49
N ASN A 257 20.69 -13.01 -3.68
CA ASN A 257 19.41 -13.10 -4.35
C ASN A 257 18.31 -13.07 -3.29
N ALA A 258 17.40 -12.11 -3.43
CA ALA A 258 16.27 -11.91 -2.56
C ALA A 258 14.99 -11.85 -3.37
N LYS A 259 13.86 -12.26 -2.76
CA LYS A 259 12.53 -12.16 -3.35
C LYS A 259 11.52 -11.66 -2.33
N ASP A 260 10.51 -10.99 -2.85
CA ASP A 260 9.27 -10.65 -2.16
C ASP A 260 8.10 -10.96 -3.10
N GLY A 261 7.26 -11.94 -2.75
CA GLY A 261 6.27 -12.48 -3.67
C GLY A 261 6.91 -12.86 -5.01
N GLU A 262 6.47 -12.22 -6.09
CA GLU A 262 7.00 -12.42 -7.45
C GLU A 262 8.18 -11.47 -7.78
N ALA A 263 8.42 -10.45 -6.97
CA ALA A 263 9.56 -9.54 -7.16
C ALA A 263 10.86 -10.23 -6.78
N LYS A 264 11.90 -10.07 -7.61
CA LYS A 264 13.23 -10.65 -7.40
C LYS A 264 14.29 -9.59 -7.65
N VAL A 265 15.28 -9.54 -6.78
CA VAL A 265 16.42 -8.62 -6.89
C VAL A 265 17.71 -9.34 -6.54
N THR A 266 18.77 -9.00 -7.25
CA THR A 266 20.14 -9.39 -6.92
C THR A 266 20.86 -8.17 -6.37
N LYS A 267 21.40 -8.29 -5.16
CA LYS A 267 22.18 -7.24 -4.48
C LYS A 267 23.66 -7.63 -4.46
N GLU A 268 24.54 -6.72 -4.85
CA GLU A 268 25.99 -6.93 -4.79
C GLU A 268 26.59 -6.03 -3.71
N LEU A 269 27.43 -6.63 -2.86
CA LEU A 269 28.14 -5.96 -1.78
C LEU A 269 29.62 -6.34 -1.85
N THR A 270 30.50 -5.39 -1.51
CA THR A 270 31.95 -5.63 -1.42
C THR A 270 32.40 -5.50 0.03
N GLY A 271 33.35 -6.34 0.43
CA GLY A 271 33.93 -6.34 1.76
C GLY A 271 35.42 -6.59 1.76
#